data_7eb02c00d5c77317b45de5c648709c33
#
_entry.id   7eb02c00d5c77317b45de5c648709c33
#
_cell.length_a   1.000
_cell.length_b   1.000
_cell.length_c   1.000
_cell.angle_alpha   90.00
_cell.angle_beta   90.00
_cell.angle_gamma   90.00
#
_symmetry.space_group_name_H-M   'P 1'
#
loop_
_entity.id
_entity.type
_entity.pdbx_description
1 polymer ?
#
loop_
_entity_poly.entity_id
_entity_poly.type
_entity_poly.pdbx_seq_one_letter_code
_entity_poly.pdbx_strand_id
1 'polypeptide(L)'
;MGRVFQEYSKTKINEAKLKKQAEIFKDYSTRLSDQLKKLQEEFKDLRDASQNMAFTAAERENRRLNAADKYAQVTAKEKELRDYNREKQAELRTEYEKMRDGIIKDIEKVVAAKCVTEGYMLVLDKSGKTLNNIPTVIYHNPILDITTPVIKTLNTGFNEKEKSNQ
;
A
#
# COMPACT_ATOMS: atom_id res chain seq x y z
N MET A 1 -0.33 -22.59 -1.96
CA MET A 1 -0.43 -21.27 -2.64
C MET A 1 0.50 -20.22 -2.03
N GLY A 2 0.54 -20.03 -0.70
CA GLY A 2 1.33 -18.98 -0.06
C GLY A 2 2.82 -18.96 -0.45
N ARG A 3 3.52 -20.10 -0.36
CA ARG A 3 4.93 -20.19 -0.75
C ARG A 3 5.16 -19.89 -2.24
N VAL A 4 4.26 -20.36 -3.12
CA VAL A 4 4.32 -20.08 -4.57
C VAL A 4 4.22 -18.59 -4.83
N PHE A 5 3.27 -17.92 -4.18
CA PHE A 5 3.08 -16.48 -4.28
C PHE A 5 4.32 -15.69 -3.83
N GLN A 6 4.90 -16.04 -2.68
CA GLN A 6 6.07 -15.34 -2.12
C GLN A 6 7.36 -15.54 -2.93
N GLU A 7 7.56 -16.75 -3.50
CA GLU A 7 8.79 -17.07 -4.24
C GLU A 7 8.70 -16.76 -5.74
N TYR A 8 7.53 -16.34 -6.24
CA TYR A 8 7.40 -15.91 -7.61
C TYR A 8 8.09 -14.54 -7.83
N SER A 9 9.00 -14.47 -8.81
CA SER A 9 9.80 -13.27 -9.09
C SER A 9 8.94 -12.03 -9.41
N LYS A 10 7.83 -12.22 -10.13
CA LYS A 10 6.86 -11.15 -10.42
C LYS A 10 6.27 -10.55 -9.14
N THR A 11 6.00 -11.36 -8.11
CA THR A 11 5.51 -10.87 -6.80
C THR A 11 6.51 -9.93 -6.18
N LYS A 12 7.78 -10.36 -6.09
CA LYS A 12 8.85 -9.55 -5.46
C LYS A 12 9.05 -8.21 -6.17
N ILE A 13 9.00 -8.20 -7.51
CA ILE A 13 9.14 -6.97 -8.29
C ILE A 13 7.97 -6.02 -8.05
N ASN A 14 6.75 -6.55 -8.06
CA ASN A 14 5.55 -5.74 -7.85
C ASN A 14 5.44 -5.21 -6.41
N GLU A 15 5.79 -6.02 -5.41
CA GLU A 15 5.87 -5.58 -4.01
C GLU A 15 6.91 -4.46 -3.83
N ALA A 16 8.07 -4.58 -4.48
CA ALA A 16 9.08 -3.52 -4.46
C ALA A 16 8.59 -2.22 -5.11
N LYS A 17 7.83 -2.31 -6.22
CA LYS A 17 7.20 -1.14 -6.86
C LYS A 17 6.17 -0.48 -5.94
N LEU A 18 5.28 -1.25 -5.34
CA LEU A 18 4.26 -0.75 -4.41
C LEU A 18 4.90 -0.11 -3.16
N LYS A 19 5.96 -0.73 -2.63
CA LYS A 19 6.71 -0.16 -1.51
C LYS A 19 7.30 1.20 -1.86
N LYS A 20 7.96 1.31 -3.01
CA LYS A 20 8.52 2.59 -3.49
C LYS A 20 7.44 3.66 -3.66
N GLN A 21 6.28 3.30 -4.20
CA GLN A 21 5.14 4.20 -4.34
C GLN A 21 4.59 4.65 -2.97
N ALA A 22 4.47 3.72 -2.01
CA ALA A 22 4.06 4.03 -0.65
C ALA A 22 5.05 4.98 0.06
N GLU A 23 6.36 4.83 -0.19
CA GLU A 23 7.40 5.74 0.32
C GLU A 23 7.22 7.16 -0.25
N ILE A 24 6.98 7.30 -1.56
CA ILE A 24 6.71 8.61 -2.20
C ILE A 24 5.46 9.27 -1.59
N PHE A 25 4.39 8.51 -1.39
CA PHE A 25 3.17 9.04 -0.79
C PHE A 25 3.38 9.46 0.66
N LYS A 26 4.14 8.69 1.42
CA LYS A 26 4.51 9.01 2.81
C LYS A 26 5.32 10.30 2.89
N ASP A 27 6.31 10.47 2.01
CA ASP A 27 7.16 11.67 2.00
C ASP A 27 6.33 12.92 1.71
N TYR A 28 5.39 12.84 0.76
CA TYR A 28 4.50 13.98 0.47
C TYR A 28 3.55 14.27 1.64
N SER A 29 2.97 13.23 2.26
CA SER A 29 2.14 13.37 3.47
C SER A 29 2.92 14.04 4.62
N THR A 30 4.19 13.67 4.80
CA THR A 30 5.06 14.30 5.80
C THR A 30 5.26 15.79 5.51
N ARG A 31 5.52 16.17 4.26
CA ARG A 31 5.63 17.59 3.86
C ARG A 31 4.34 18.37 4.14
N LEU A 32 3.18 17.82 3.83
CA LEU A 32 1.89 18.45 4.15
C LEU A 32 1.71 18.61 5.66
N SER A 33 2.10 17.60 6.44
CA SER A 33 2.05 17.66 7.92
C SER A 33 2.96 18.74 8.48
N ASP A 34 4.16 18.90 7.93
CA ASP A 34 5.10 19.94 8.38
C ASP A 34 4.62 21.35 8.00
N GLN A 35 4.00 21.50 6.82
CA GLN A 35 3.34 22.76 6.44
C GLN A 35 2.18 23.09 7.39
N LEU A 36 1.37 22.09 7.74
CA LEU A 36 0.27 22.25 8.68
C LEU A 36 0.77 22.70 10.06
N LYS A 37 1.82 22.07 10.59
CA LYS A 37 2.43 22.47 11.88
C LYS A 37 2.87 23.94 11.87
N LYS A 38 3.55 24.39 10.81
CA LYS A 38 3.96 25.79 10.67
C LYS A 38 2.75 26.75 10.69
N LEU A 39 1.69 26.42 9.94
CA LEU A 39 0.47 27.22 9.93
C LEU A 39 -0.19 27.26 11.31
N GLN A 40 -0.19 26.17 12.04
CA GLN A 40 -0.74 26.09 13.41
C GLN A 40 0.08 26.91 14.40
N GLU A 41 1.41 26.93 14.29
CA GLU A 41 2.30 27.76 15.10
C GLU A 41 2.06 29.25 14.79
N GLU A 42 2.03 29.65 13.53
CA GLU A 42 1.75 31.02 13.10
C GLU A 42 0.34 31.50 13.56
N PHE A 43 -0.65 30.63 13.48
CA PHE A 43 -1.99 30.93 14.01
C PHE A 43 -1.95 31.17 15.52
N LYS A 44 -1.27 30.30 16.27
CA LYS A 44 -1.13 30.41 17.72
C LYS A 44 -0.47 31.74 18.09
N ASP A 45 0.62 32.09 17.44
CA ASP A 45 1.36 33.33 17.72
C ASP A 45 0.49 34.58 17.45
N LEU A 46 -0.24 34.61 16.34
CA LEU A 46 -1.15 35.70 15.99
C LEU A 46 -2.31 35.81 16.98
N ARG A 47 -2.91 34.67 17.37
CA ARG A 47 -3.97 34.62 18.35
C ARG A 47 -3.50 35.13 19.71
N ASP A 48 -2.38 34.65 20.20
CA ASP A 48 -1.83 35.01 21.51
C ASP A 48 -1.41 36.52 21.51
N ALA A 49 -0.81 37.00 20.40
CA ALA A 49 -0.50 38.41 20.25
C ALA A 49 -1.73 39.32 20.15
N SER A 50 -2.86 38.83 19.60
CA SER A 50 -4.12 39.61 19.55
C SER A 50 -4.72 39.83 20.94
N GLN A 51 -4.35 39.04 21.92
CA GLN A 51 -4.83 39.15 23.31
C GLN A 51 -3.83 39.91 24.21
N ASN A 52 -2.65 40.21 23.72
CA ASN A 52 -1.59 40.83 24.50
C ASN A 52 -1.86 42.34 24.68
N MET A 53 -2.01 42.77 25.94
CA MET A 53 -2.30 44.16 26.31
C MET A 53 -1.15 45.14 26.09
N ALA A 54 0.05 44.64 25.78
CA ALA A 54 1.19 45.49 25.40
C ALA A 54 1.01 46.12 24.01
N PHE A 55 0.12 45.62 23.18
CA PHE A 55 -0.22 46.20 21.87
C PHE A 55 -1.42 47.14 21.97
N THR A 56 -1.47 48.12 21.08
CA THR A 56 -2.62 49.02 20.93
C THR A 56 -3.88 48.27 20.48
N ALA A 57 -5.04 48.87 20.70
CA ALA A 57 -6.32 48.25 20.29
C ALA A 57 -6.36 47.98 18.76
N ALA A 58 -5.83 48.89 17.95
CA ALA A 58 -5.77 48.74 16.49
C ALA A 58 -4.85 47.60 16.06
N GLU A 59 -3.67 47.48 16.69
CA GLU A 59 -2.75 46.36 16.42
C GLU A 59 -3.32 45.00 16.84
N ARG A 60 -4.01 44.93 17.96
CA ARG A 60 -4.67 43.70 18.39
C ARG A 60 -5.78 43.28 17.44
N GLU A 61 -6.59 44.24 16.95
CA GLU A 61 -7.64 43.95 15.97
C GLU A 61 -7.04 43.44 14.64
N ASN A 62 -5.99 44.07 14.13
CA ASN A 62 -5.28 43.59 12.94
C ASN A 62 -4.75 42.17 13.11
N ARG A 63 -4.12 41.86 14.27
CA ARG A 63 -3.65 40.50 14.58
C ARG A 63 -4.78 39.48 14.69
N ARG A 64 -5.95 39.91 15.21
CA ARG A 64 -7.15 39.08 15.27
C ARG A 64 -7.67 38.72 13.88
N LEU A 65 -7.71 39.67 12.95
CA LEU A 65 -8.08 39.43 11.56
C LEU A 65 -7.10 38.47 10.88
N ASN A 66 -5.79 38.73 11.03
CA ASN A 66 -4.77 37.85 10.49
C ASN A 66 -4.82 36.42 11.08
N ALA A 67 -5.16 36.29 12.37
CA ALA A 67 -5.36 35.00 13.01
C ALA A 67 -6.57 34.25 12.40
N ALA A 68 -7.67 34.96 12.09
CA ALA A 68 -8.83 34.36 11.44
C ALA A 68 -8.50 33.81 10.04
N ASP A 69 -7.75 34.60 9.24
CA ASP A 69 -7.28 34.16 7.93
C ASP A 69 -6.33 32.95 8.04
N LYS A 70 -5.44 32.99 9.03
CA LYS A 70 -4.51 31.87 9.28
C LYS A 70 -5.26 30.60 9.72
N TYR A 71 -6.30 30.74 10.53
CA TYR A 71 -7.14 29.62 10.93
C TYR A 71 -7.85 28.96 9.72
N ALA A 72 -8.34 29.78 8.79
CA ALA A 72 -8.91 29.25 7.54
C ALA A 72 -7.89 28.45 6.74
N GLN A 73 -6.61 28.93 6.67
CA GLN A 73 -5.52 28.19 6.02
C GLN A 73 -5.21 26.88 6.74
N VAL A 74 -5.17 26.85 8.08
CA VAL A 74 -4.99 25.64 8.89
C VAL A 74 -6.09 24.62 8.55
N THR A 75 -7.37 25.03 8.58
CA THR A 75 -8.49 24.15 8.30
C THR A 75 -8.44 23.59 6.87
N ALA A 76 -8.09 24.41 5.90
CA ALA A 76 -7.90 23.98 4.52
C ALA A 76 -6.76 22.94 4.38
N LYS A 77 -5.63 23.19 5.05
CA LYS A 77 -4.46 22.30 5.02
C LYS A 77 -4.75 20.98 5.75
N GLU A 78 -5.49 20.99 6.85
CA GLU A 78 -5.94 19.77 7.54
C GLU A 78 -6.84 18.91 6.64
N LYS A 79 -7.74 19.55 5.91
CA LYS A 79 -8.59 18.86 4.94
C LYS A 79 -7.75 18.25 3.81
N GLU A 80 -6.82 19.01 3.23
CA GLU A 80 -5.92 18.55 2.18
C GLU A 80 -5.14 17.31 2.63
N LEU A 81 -4.54 17.33 3.81
CA LEU A 81 -3.78 16.21 4.37
C LEU A 81 -4.66 14.96 4.57
N ARG A 82 -5.87 15.14 5.12
CA ARG A 82 -6.81 14.01 5.31
C ARG A 82 -7.24 13.41 3.98
N ASP A 83 -7.62 14.24 3.02
CA ASP A 83 -8.12 13.80 1.73
C ASP A 83 -7.01 13.10 0.94
N TYR A 84 -5.78 13.66 0.94
CA TYR A 84 -4.62 13.03 0.35
C TYR A 84 -4.33 11.65 0.94
N ASN A 85 -4.26 11.54 2.26
CA ASN A 85 -3.97 10.26 2.92
C ASN A 85 -5.04 9.21 2.62
N ARG A 86 -6.32 9.59 2.63
CA ARG A 86 -7.44 8.69 2.30
C ARG A 86 -7.37 8.20 0.86
N GLU A 87 -7.14 9.12 -0.09
CA GLU A 87 -7.05 8.82 -1.51
C GLU A 87 -5.88 7.88 -1.80
N LYS A 88 -4.68 8.21 -1.28
CA LYS A 88 -3.48 7.42 -1.55
C LYS A 88 -3.49 6.05 -0.86
N GLN A 89 -4.11 5.93 0.29
CA GLN A 89 -4.32 4.64 0.93
C GLN A 89 -5.29 3.75 0.11
N ALA A 90 -6.36 4.32 -0.42
CA ALA A 90 -7.29 3.60 -1.28
C ALA A 90 -6.63 3.17 -2.61
N GLU A 91 -5.83 4.06 -3.22
CA GLU A 91 -5.05 3.77 -4.44
C GLU A 91 -4.09 2.60 -4.23
N LEU A 92 -3.25 2.63 -3.18
CA LEU A 92 -2.32 1.55 -2.86
C LEU A 92 -3.04 0.22 -2.61
N ARG A 93 -4.17 0.26 -1.93
CA ARG A 93 -4.98 -0.94 -1.70
C ARG A 93 -5.50 -1.53 -3.01
N THR A 94 -6.05 -0.69 -3.88
CA THR A 94 -6.57 -1.13 -5.19
C THR A 94 -5.46 -1.71 -6.06
N GLU A 95 -4.28 -1.09 -6.07
CA GLU A 95 -3.12 -1.60 -6.81
C GLU A 95 -2.62 -2.93 -6.25
N TYR A 96 -2.57 -3.06 -4.92
CA TYR A 96 -2.21 -4.33 -4.27
C TYR A 96 -3.20 -5.45 -4.65
N GLU A 97 -4.50 -5.18 -4.60
CA GLU A 97 -5.54 -6.16 -4.96
C GLU A 97 -5.41 -6.59 -6.43
N LYS A 98 -5.23 -5.63 -7.36
CA LYS A 98 -5.01 -5.94 -8.79
C LYS A 98 -3.74 -6.77 -9.01
N MET A 99 -2.66 -6.41 -8.35
CA MET A 99 -1.40 -7.14 -8.41
C MET A 99 -1.57 -8.57 -7.93
N ARG A 100 -2.18 -8.75 -6.75
CA ARG A 100 -2.45 -10.04 -6.13
C ARG A 100 -3.29 -10.94 -7.04
N ASP A 101 -4.39 -10.41 -7.57
CA ASP A 101 -5.27 -11.15 -8.46
C ASP A 101 -4.58 -11.56 -9.77
N GLY A 102 -3.75 -10.68 -10.32
CA GLY A 102 -2.95 -10.99 -11.50
C GLY A 102 -1.94 -12.12 -11.25
N ILE A 103 -1.29 -12.13 -10.09
CA ILE A 103 -0.35 -13.18 -9.68
C ILE A 103 -1.07 -14.50 -9.45
N ILE A 104 -2.24 -14.50 -8.80
CA ILE A 104 -3.05 -15.69 -8.57
C ILE A 104 -3.44 -16.32 -9.91
N LYS A 105 -3.91 -15.51 -10.87
CA LYS A 105 -4.25 -15.99 -12.22
C LYS A 105 -3.06 -16.61 -12.94
N ASP A 106 -1.86 -16.06 -12.80
CA ASP A 106 -0.64 -16.64 -13.38
C ASP A 106 -0.33 -18.01 -12.75
N ILE A 107 -0.45 -18.12 -11.43
CA ILE A 107 -0.24 -19.37 -10.70
C ILE A 107 -1.27 -20.43 -11.14
N GLU A 108 -2.54 -20.06 -11.21
CA GLU A 108 -3.63 -20.95 -11.64
C GLU A 108 -3.40 -21.49 -13.06
N LYS A 109 -2.95 -20.64 -14.00
CA LYS A 109 -2.62 -21.06 -15.37
C LYS A 109 -1.50 -22.10 -15.40
N VAL A 110 -0.43 -21.90 -14.62
CA VAL A 110 0.68 -22.84 -14.57
C VAL A 110 0.27 -24.14 -13.91
N VAL A 111 -0.53 -24.10 -12.83
CA VAL A 111 -1.06 -25.28 -12.17
C VAL A 111 -1.96 -26.06 -13.11
N ALA A 112 -2.91 -25.39 -13.81
CA ALA A 112 -3.80 -26.02 -14.76
C ALA A 112 -3.04 -26.71 -15.93
N ALA A 113 -2.05 -26.03 -16.50
CA ALA A 113 -1.20 -26.61 -17.54
C ALA A 113 -0.46 -27.86 -17.04
N LYS A 114 0.07 -27.80 -15.81
CA LYS A 114 0.76 -28.94 -15.18
C LYS A 114 -0.20 -30.13 -14.92
N CYS A 115 -1.46 -29.84 -14.50
CA CYS A 115 -2.48 -30.88 -14.33
C CYS A 115 -2.73 -31.64 -15.64
N VAL A 116 -2.86 -30.92 -16.76
CA VAL A 116 -3.07 -31.55 -18.07
C VAL A 116 -1.85 -32.39 -18.48
N THR A 117 -0.66 -31.87 -18.30
CA THR A 117 0.58 -32.56 -18.73
C THR A 117 0.89 -33.79 -17.89
N GLU A 118 0.67 -33.75 -16.57
CA GLU A 118 1.05 -34.79 -15.64
C GLU A 118 -0.14 -35.67 -15.18
N GLY A 119 -1.35 -35.40 -15.69
CA GLY A 119 -2.54 -36.21 -15.41
C GLY A 119 -3.10 -36.03 -13.99
N TYR A 120 -2.85 -34.90 -13.33
CA TYR A 120 -3.45 -34.63 -12.01
C TYR A 120 -4.95 -34.35 -12.14
N MET A 121 -5.75 -35.08 -11.39
CA MET A 121 -7.22 -34.88 -11.33
C MET A 121 -7.62 -33.80 -10.32
N LEU A 122 -6.77 -33.53 -9.32
CA LEU A 122 -7.03 -32.57 -8.25
C LEU A 122 -5.71 -32.00 -7.70
N VAL A 123 -5.67 -30.68 -7.51
CA VAL A 123 -4.60 -29.99 -6.80
C VAL A 123 -5.20 -29.17 -5.67
N LEU A 124 -4.67 -29.34 -4.46
CA LEU A 124 -5.12 -28.67 -3.25
C LEU A 124 -4.06 -27.71 -2.73
N ASP A 125 -4.51 -26.55 -2.23
CA ASP A 125 -3.63 -25.64 -1.50
C ASP A 125 -3.42 -26.12 -0.05
N LYS A 126 -2.24 -26.67 0.22
CA LYS A 126 -1.88 -27.14 1.56
C LYS A 126 -1.64 -26.03 2.58
N SER A 127 -1.53 -24.77 2.14
CA SER A 127 -1.34 -23.61 3.04
C SER A 127 -2.67 -23.03 3.55
N GLY A 128 -3.79 -23.48 3.00
CA GLY A 128 -5.12 -23.06 3.42
C GLY A 128 -5.47 -23.51 4.83
N LYS A 129 -6.23 -22.67 5.53
CA LYS A 129 -6.78 -22.98 6.85
C LYS A 129 -8.27 -22.70 6.86
N THR A 130 -9.00 -23.48 7.66
CA THR A 130 -10.43 -23.26 7.93
C THR A 130 -10.61 -22.01 8.81
N LEU A 131 -11.86 -21.57 8.99
CA LEU A 131 -12.21 -20.48 9.92
C LEU A 131 -11.73 -20.74 11.35
N ASN A 132 -11.64 -22.00 11.76
CA ASN A 132 -11.13 -22.42 13.09
C ASN A 132 -9.60 -22.57 13.11
N ASN A 133 -8.89 -22.03 12.13
CA ASN A 133 -7.43 -22.08 12.01
C ASN A 133 -6.82 -23.50 11.87
N ILE A 134 -7.65 -24.49 11.47
CA ILE A 134 -7.23 -25.86 11.22
C ILE A 134 -6.71 -25.96 9.77
N PRO A 135 -5.55 -26.60 9.51
CA PRO A 135 -5.07 -26.81 8.14
C PRO A 135 -6.11 -27.55 7.27
N THR A 136 -6.37 -27.05 6.07
CA THR A 136 -7.29 -27.70 5.12
C THR A 136 -6.73 -29.04 4.66
N VAL A 137 -5.42 -29.17 4.51
CA VAL A 137 -4.71 -30.42 4.24
C VAL A 137 -3.95 -30.81 5.50
N ILE A 138 -4.45 -31.83 6.22
CA ILE A 138 -3.89 -32.28 7.50
C ILE A 138 -2.59 -33.08 7.26
N TYR A 139 -2.58 -33.90 6.20
CA TYR A 139 -1.43 -34.73 5.80
C TYR A 139 -1.36 -34.88 4.29
N HIS A 140 -0.19 -34.90 3.75
CA HIS A 140 0.09 -35.33 2.36
C HIS A 140 1.45 -36.04 2.28
N ASN A 141 1.57 -36.98 1.37
CA ASN A 141 2.88 -37.53 1.06
C ASN A 141 3.73 -36.47 0.36
N PRO A 142 5.00 -36.22 0.81
CA PRO A 142 5.88 -35.21 0.20
C PRO A 142 6.08 -35.37 -1.31
N ILE A 143 5.98 -36.58 -1.85
CA ILE A 143 6.11 -36.85 -3.29
C ILE A 143 5.00 -36.19 -4.11
N LEU A 144 3.85 -35.90 -3.49
CA LEU A 144 2.71 -35.22 -4.12
C LEU A 144 2.85 -33.68 -4.12
N ASP A 145 3.92 -33.14 -3.50
CA ASP A 145 4.11 -31.70 -3.40
C ASP A 145 4.72 -31.12 -4.68
N ILE A 146 3.89 -30.50 -5.49
CA ILE A 146 4.27 -29.83 -6.74
C ILE A 146 4.67 -28.36 -6.56
N THR A 147 4.79 -27.85 -5.33
CA THR A 147 5.08 -26.44 -5.04
C THR A 147 6.37 -25.97 -5.73
N THR A 148 7.47 -26.66 -5.54
CA THR A 148 8.78 -26.29 -6.13
C THR A 148 8.79 -26.35 -7.66
N PRO A 149 8.28 -27.40 -8.31
CA PRO A 149 8.11 -27.41 -9.76
C PRO A 149 7.29 -26.24 -10.31
N VAL A 150 6.16 -25.89 -9.66
CA VAL A 150 5.32 -24.75 -10.07
C VAL A 150 6.08 -23.42 -9.96
N ILE A 151 6.81 -23.20 -8.85
CA ILE A 151 7.66 -22.00 -8.69
C ILE A 151 8.71 -21.89 -9.79
N LYS A 152 9.38 -23.02 -10.11
CA LYS A 152 10.39 -23.04 -11.17
C LYS A 152 9.78 -22.66 -12.53
N THR A 153 8.65 -23.25 -12.90
CA THR A 153 7.97 -22.95 -14.16
C THR A 153 7.54 -21.48 -14.25
N LEU A 154 6.96 -20.94 -13.19
CA LEU A 154 6.57 -19.53 -13.10
C LEU A 154 7.76 -18.59 -13.32
N ASN A 155 8.86 -18.83 -12.61
CA ASN A 155 10.04 -17.97 -12.67
C ASN A 155 10.77 -18.08 -14.01
N THR A 156 10.85 -19.25 -14.63
CA THR A 156 11.42 -19.41 -15.97
C THR A 156 10.60 -18.66 -16.99
N GLY A 157 9.29 -18.86 -17.05
CA GLY A 157 8.41 -18.19 -18.02
C GLY A 157 8.31 -16.67 -17.81
N PHE A 158 8.50 -16.18 -16.58
CA PHE A 158 8.58 -14.74 -16.29
C PHE A 158 9.87 -14.13 -16.83
N ASN A 159 11.02 -14.76 -16.55
CA ASN A 159 12.34 -14.29 -16.99
C ASN A 159 12.48 -14.28 -18.53
N GLU A 160 11.87 -15.23 -19.23
CA GLU A 160 11.85 -15.27 -20.68
C GLU A 160 11.03 -14.10 -21.28
N LYS A 161 9.89 -13.76 -20.66
CA LYS A 161 9.07 -12.62 -21.08
C LYS A 161 9.76 -11.27 -20.84
N GLU A 162 10.45 -11.11 -19.71
CA GLU A 162 11.22 -9.90 -19.42
C GLU A 162 12.34 -9.70 -20.44
N LYS A 163 13.02 -10.78 -20.87
CA LYS A 163 14.06 -10.71 -21.90
C LYS A 163 13.53 -10.40 -23.30
N SER A 164 12.29 -10.80 -23.62
CA SER A 164 11.67 -10.52 -24.91
C SER A 164 11.10 -9.10 -25.04
N ASN A 165 10.98 -8.37 -23.90
CA ASN A 165 10.46 -7.00 -23.85
C ASN A 165 11.57 -5.93 -23.70
N GLN A 166 12.85 -6.34 -23.71
CA GLN A 166 14.03 -5.47 -23.75
C GLN A 166 14.62 -5.44 -25.15
#